data_a92260981a7922ea429cd1a074e3c468
#
_entry.id   a92260981a7922ea429cd1a074e3c468
#
_cell.length_a   1.000
_cell.length_b   1.000
_cell.length_c   1.000
_cell.angle_alpha   90.00
_cell.angle_beta   90.00
_cell.angle_gamma   90.00
#
_symmetry.space_group_name_H-M   'P 1'
#
loop_
_entity.id
_entity.type
_entity.pdbx_description
1 polymer ?
#
loop_
_entity_poly.entity_id
_entity_poly.type
_entity_poly.pdbx_seq_one_letter_code
_entity_poly.pdbx_strand_id
1 'polypeptide(L)'
;MTLRLLCCGVAIAALASATRYASAADVVPYANLGRDIAANCANCHGTDGRSRGATPSLAGQDATVIVQRMKEFRDGRRVATVMQQLAKGYTDAQIEAAAAYFAAQAKQ
;
A
#
# COMPACT_ATOMS: atom_id res chain seq x y z
N MET A 1 -78.59 24.83 7.46
CA MET A 1 -78.06 23.47 7.42
C MET A 1 -76.62 23.55 6.93
N THR A 2 -75.66 23.62 7.85
CA THR A 2 -74.23 23.94 7.59
C THR A 2 -73.37 22.69 7.65
N LEU A 3 -72.94 22.25 6.49
CA LEU A 3 -72.05 21.10 6.35
C LEU A 3 -70.60 21.51 6.64
N ARG A 4 -70.02 21.05 7.75
CA ARG A 4 -68.63 21.27 8.10
C ARG A 4 -67.80 20.16 7.48
N LEU A 5 -67.01 20.53 6.49
CA LEU A 5 -65.95 19.69 5.92
C LEU A 5 -64.73 19.74 6.84
N LEU A 6 -64.43 18.60 7.49
CA LEU A 6 -63.15 18.38 8.20
C LEU A 6 -62.08 18.03 7.17
N CYS A 7 -61.15 18.95 6.95
CA CYS A 7 -59.89 18.65 6.24
C CYS A 7 -58.96 17.88 7.20
N CYS A 8 -58.80 16.59 6.98
CA CYS A 8 -57.73 15.80 7.56
C CYS A 8 -56.40 16.15 6.87
N GLY A 9 -55.58 16.96 7.52
CA GLY A 9 -54.20 17.21 7.09
C GLY A 9 -53.33 16.01 7.44
N VAL A 10 -52.92 15.28 6.43
CA VAL A 10 -51.86 14.23 6.57
C VAL A 10 -50.50 14.91 6.52
N ALA A 11 -49.88 15.05 7.68
CA ALA A 11 -48.50 15.49 7.78
C ALA A 11 -47.54 14.33 7.38
N ILE A 12 -47.01 14.39 6.18
CA ILE A 12 -45.94 13.46 5.72
C ILE A 12 -44.63 13.94 6.34
N ALA A 13 -44.23 13.28 7.44
CA ALA A 13 -42.88 13.46 7.98
C ALA A 13 -41.88 12.76 7.06
N ALA A 14 -41.18 13.55 6.25
CA ALA A 14 -40.04 13.07 5.44
C ALA A 14 -38.87 12.76 6.39
N LEU A 15 -38.64 11.48 6.72
CA LEU A 15 -37.38 11.02 7.33
C LEU A 15 -36.29 11.11 6.28
N ALA A 16 -35.53 12.20 6.34
CA ALA A 16 -34.28 12.32 5.59
C ALA A 16 -33.25 11.35 6.23
N SER A 17 -33.16 10.14 5.71
CA SER A 17 -32.09 9.21 6.03
C SER A 17 -30.80 9.76 5.46
N ALA A 18 -30.00 10.47 6.28
CA ALA A 18 -28.66 10.88 5.93
C ALA A 18 -27.77 9.65 5.86
N THR A 19 -27.68 9.04 4.70
CA THR A 19 -26.65 8.03 4.39
C THR A 19 -25.31 8.73 4.47
N ARG A 20 -24.58 8.51 5.56
CA ARG A 20 -23.18 8.92 5.66
C ARG A 20 -22.40 8.02 4.71
N TYR A 21 -22.09 8.54 3.54
CA TYR A 21 -21.07 7.95 2.70
C TYR A 21 -19.75 8.11 3.45
N ALA A 22 -19.15 7.01 3.90
CA ALA A 22 -17.79 7.02 4.42
C ALA A 22 -16.90 7.60 3.31
N SER A 23 -16.30 8.74 3.59
CA SER A 23 -15.41 9.38 2.63
C SER A 23 -14.21 8.46 2.41
N ALA A 24 -13.90 8.15 1.15
CA ALA A 24 -12.71 7.38 0.79
C ALA A 24 -11.39 8.05 1.24
N ALA A 25 -11.47 9.26 1.82
CA ALA A 25 -10.33 9.99 2.37
C ALA A 25 -9.82 9.42 3.71
N ASP A 26 -10.61 8.57 4.41
CA ASP A 26 -10.19 7.97 5.68
C ASP A 26 -9.38 6.67 5.51
N VAL A 27 -9.18 6.20 4.29
CA VAL A 27 -8.21 5.13 3.98
C VAL A 27 -6.83 5.77 3.98
N VAL A 28 -6.04 5.56 5.02
CA VAL A 28 -4.62 5.96 5.04
C VAL A 28 -3.91 5.05 4.03
N PRO A 29 -3.68 5.51 2.78
CA PRO A 29 -3.32 4.61 1.67
C PRO A 29 -1.93 4.01 1.82
N TYR A 30 -1.12 4.45 2.80
CA TYR A 30 0.30 4.17 2.86
C TYR A 30 0.79 3.58 4.18
N ALA A 31 -0.09 3.34 5.17
CA ALA A 31 0.34 2.83 6.49
C ALA A 31 1.15 1.51 6.40
N ASN A 32 0.90 0.70 5.36
CA ASN A 32 1.55 -0.58 5.16
C ASN A 32 2.32 -0.68 3.83
N LEU A 33 2.54 0.44 3.14
CA LEU A 33 3.13 0.46 1.79
C LEU A 33 4.41 -0.38 1.70
N GLY A 34 5.32 -0.22 2.65
CA GLY A 34 6.59 -0.96 2.66
C GLY A 34 6.37 -2.47 2.75
N ARG A 35 5.49 -2.93 3.63
CA ARG A 35 5.13 -4.35 3.78
C ARG A 35 4.47 -4.90 2.52
N ASP A 36 3.54 -4.14 1.94
CA ASP A 36 2.76 -4.59 0.80
C ASP A 36 3.64 -4.70 -0.46
N ILE A 37 4.59 -3.80 -0.63
CA ILE A 37 5.61 -3.91 -1.69
C ILE A 37 6.57 -5.06 -1.40
N ALA A 38 7.04 -5.20 -0.15
CA ALA A 38 7.95 -6.27 0.25
C ALA A 38 7.36 -7.66 0.03
N ALA A 39 6.04 -7.81 0.11
CA ALA A 39 5.35 -9.08 -0.20
C ALA A 39 5.61 -9.55 -1.64
N ASN A 40 5.71 -8.64 -2.61
CA ASN A 40 6.08 -8.99 -3.99
C ASN A 40 7.54 -9.45 -4.09
N CYS A 41 8.44 -8.84 -3.31
CA CYS A 41 9.85 -9.19 -3.28
C CYS A 41 10.09 -10.57 -2.64
N ALA A 42 9.22 -10.97 -1.71
CA ALA A 42 9.30 -12.21 -0.97
C ALA A 42 9.28 -13.47 -1.86
N ASN A 43 8.66 -13.40 -3.04
CA ASN A 43 8.64 -14.52 -4.00
C ASN A 43 10.04 -15.01 -4.37
N CYS A 44 11.03 -14.13 -4.42
CA CYS A 44 12.41 -14.47 -4.75
C CYS A 44 13.36 -14.29 -3.56
N HIS A 45 13.15 -13.26 -2.73
CA HIS A 45 14.05 -12.91 -1.62
C HIS A 45 13.65 -13.55 -0.28
N GLY A 46 12.59 -14.36 -0.28
CA GLY A 46 12.10 -15.05 0.91
C GLY A 46 11.21 -14.18 1.79
N THR A 47 10.43 -14.80 2.65
CA THR A 47 9.53 -14.13 3.59
C THR A 47 10.31 -13.11 4.42
N ASP A 48 9.82 -11.89 4.48
CA ASP A 48 10.47 -10.76 5.15
C ASP A 48 11.92 -10.50 4.67
N GLY A 49 12.23 -10.93 3.44
CA GLY A 49 13.56 -10.79 2.87
C GLY A 49 14.57 -11.81 3.36
N ARG A 50 14.15 -12.90 4.02
CA ARG A 50 15.03 -13.99 4.48
C ARG A 50 15.13 -15.06 3.41
N SER A 51 16.04 -14.87 2.47
CA SER A 51 16.28 -15.84 1.42
C SER A 51 16.90 -17.12 1.95
N ARG A 52 16.46 -18.26 1.41
CA ARG A 52 17.04 -19.58 1.69
C ARG A 52 17.76 -20.18 0.49
N GLY A 53 17.97 -19.40 -0.56
CA GLY A 53 18.57 -19.85 -1.81
C GLY A 53 19.66 -18.90 -2.32
N ALA A 54 19.89 -18.95 -3.63
CA ALA A 54 20.92 -18.13 -4.29
C ALA A 54 20.56 -16.64 -4.36
N THR A 55 19.28 -16.28 -4.21
CA THR A 55 18.86 -14.88 -4.20
C THR A 55 19.31 -14.21 -2.89
N PRO A 56 19.87 -12.99 -2.92
CA PRO A 56 20.35 -12.35 -1.70
C PRO A 56 19.24 -12.09 -0.67
N SER A 57 19.54 -12.29 0.62
CA SER A 57 18.68 -11.83 1.69
C SER A 57 18.66 -10.30 1.76
N LEU A 58 17.47 -9.73 2.04
CA LEU A 58 17.24 -8.30 2.24
C LEU A 58 17.06 -7.95 3.71
N ALA A 59 16.64 -8.92 4.53
CA ALA A 59 16.36 -8.75 5.94
C ALA A 59 17.54 -8.15 6.70
N GLY A 60 17.30 -7.04 7.41
CA GLY A 60 18.30 -6.34 8.21
C GLY A 60 19.44 -5.70 7.43
N GLN A 61 19.34 -5.59 6.10
CA GLN A 61 20.25 -4.76 5.33
C GLN A 61 19.94 -3.27 5.58
N ASP A 62 20.96 -2.44 5.47
CA ASP A 62 20.77 -0.99 5.56
C ASP A 62 19.82 -0.50 4.47
N ALA A 63 18.84 0.32 4.86
CA ALA A 63 17.84 0.84 3.93
C ALA A 63 18.48 1.66 2.80
N THR A 64 19.52 2.44 3.09
CA THR A 64 20.21 3.27 2.09
C THR A 64 20.88 2.40 1.03
N VAL A 65 21.44 1.25 1.44
CA VAL A 65 22.06 0.28 0.52
C VAL A 65 21.01 -0.35 -0.39
N ILE A 66 19.83 -0.72 0.16
CA ILE A 66 18.74 -1.28 -0.64
C ILE A 66 18.24 -0.25 -1.66
N VAL A 67 17.99 0.99 -1.22
CA VAL A 67 17.56 2.09 -2.10
C VAL A 67 18.57 2.32 -3.22
N GLN A 68 19.85 2.43 -2.88
CA GLN A 68 20.91 2.64 -3.87
C GLN A 68 20.94 1.53 -4.91
N ARG A 69 20.91 0.26 -4.48
CA ARG A 69 20.93 -0.90 -5.39
C ARG A 69 19.71 -0.92 -6.30
N MET A 70 18.52 -0.62 -5.78
CA MET A 70 17.29 -0.55 -6.57
C MET A 70 17.38 0.54 -7.65
N LYS A 71 17.89 1.71 -7.31
CA LYS A 71 18.14 2.79 -8.27
C LYS A 71 19.18 2.41 -9.32
N GLU A 72 20.26 1.74 -8.92
CA GLU A 72 21.28 1.24 -9.85
C GLU A 72 20.73 0.20 -10.82
N PHE A 73 19.85 -0.71 -10.37
CA PHE A 73 19.16 -1.65 -11.25
C PHE A 73 18.24 -0.92 -12.24
N ARG A 74 17.44 0.02 -11.74
CA ARG A 74 16.51 0.79 -12.57
C ARG A 74 17.22 1.57 -13.66
N ASP A 75 18.36 2.16 -13.33
CA ASP A 75 19.16 3.00 -14.23
C ASP A 75 20.11 2.16 -15.13
N GLY A 76 20.11 0.84 -14.98
CA GLY A 76 20.98 -0.05 -15.76
C GLY A 76 22.46 -0.06 -15.34
N ARG A 77 22.82 0.65 -14.27
CA ARG A 77 24.23 0.72 -13.77
C ARG A 77 24.66 -0.55 -13.04
N ARG A 78 23.70 -1.36 -12.57
CA ARG A 78 23.94 -2.66 -11.95
C ARG A 78 23.36 -3.75 -12.82
N VAL A 79 24.21 -4.69 -13.28
CA VAL A 79 23.78 -5.82 -14.10
C VAL A 79 23.01 -6.84 -13.27
N ALA A 80 21.87 -7.29 -13.78
CA ALA A 80 21.05 -8.38 -13.23
C ALA A 80 20.17 -8.97 -14.33
N THR A 81 19.69 -10.19 -14.12
CA THR A 81 18.77 -10.84 -15.07
C THR A 81 17.35 -10.32 -14.95
N VAL A 82 16.86 -10.09 -13.71
CA VAL A 82 15.46 -9.77 -13.42
C VAL A 82 15.32 -8.40 -12.77
N MET A 83 16.18 -8.05 -11.81
CA MET A 83 16.03 -6.85 -11.01
C MET A 83 16.04 -5.55 -11.83
N GLN A 84 16.75 -5.51 -12.96
CA GLN A 84 16.70 -4.35 -13.87
C GLN A 84 15.31 -4.10 -14.43
N GLN A 85 14.50 -5.13 -14.65
CA GLN A 85 13.14 -4.98 -15.14
C GLN A 85 12.19 -4.67 -13.98
N LEU A 86 12.31 -5.37 -12.86
CA LEU A 86 11.45 -5.16 -11.69
C LEU A 86 11.61 -3.74 -11.12
N ALA A 87 12.84 -3.25 -11.00
CA ALA A 87 13.10 -1.94 -10.41
C ALA A 87 12.45 -0.78 -11.18
N LYS A 88 12.23 -0.93 -12.49
CA LYS A 88 11.56 0.09 -13.32
C LYS A 88 10.08 0.29 -12.95
N GLY A 89 9.46 -0.70 -12.32
CA GLY A 89 8.05 -0.64 -11.91
C GLY A 89 7.81 0.12 -10.60
N TYR A 90 8.85 0.60 -9.91
CA TYR A 90 8.71 1.25 -8.60
C TYR A 90 9.16 2.71 -8.61
N THR A 91 8.39 3.56 -7.95
CA THR A 91 8.77 4.95 -7.66
C THR A 91 9.82 5.01 -6.54
N ASP A 92 10.49 6.15 -6.39
CA ASP A 92 11.45 6.34 -5.29
C ASP A 92 10.79 6.13 -3.92
N ALA A 93 9.59 6.69 -3.70
CA ALA A 93 8.86 6.52 -2.46
C ALA A 93 8.52 5.06 -2.15
N GLN A 94 8.18 4.27 -3.17
CA GLN A 94 7.93 2.84 -3.03
C GLN A 94 9.20 2.04 -2.70
N ILE A 95 10.31 2.38 -3.34
CA ILE A 95 11.61 1.79 -3.05
C ILE A 95 12.04 2.10 -1.61
N GLU A 96 11.91 3.34 -1.18
CA GLU A 96 12.25 3.78 0.17
C GLU A 96 11.38 3.08 1.24
N ALA A 97 10.08 2.96 0.99
CA ALA A 97 9.17 2.26 1.91
C ALA A 97 9.52 0.77 2.04
N ALA A 98 9.79 0.08 0.93
CA ALA A 98 10.20 -1.32 0.96
C ALA A 98 11.57 -1.51 1.63
N ALA A 99 12.52 -0.62 1.36
CA ALA A 99 13.84 -0.63 1.99
C ALA A 99 13.76 -0.46 3.50
N ALA A 100 12.95 0.47 3.98
CA ALA A 100 12.71 0.65 5.42
C ALA A 100 12.09 -0.59 6.05
N TYR A 101 11.14 -1.25 5.37
CA TYR A 101 10.56 -2.49 5.85
C TYR A 101 11.62 -3.60 6.02
N PHE A 102 12.45 -3.84 5.01
CA PHE A 102 13.49 -4.88 5.08
C PHE A 102 14.58 -4.55 6.09
N ALA A 103 14.97 -3.29 6.22
CA ALA A 103 15.96 -2.86 7.21
C ALA A 103 15.50 -3.11 8.65
N ALA A 104 14.20 -3.04 8.91
CA ALA A 104 13.60 -3.31 10.22
C ALA A 104 13.52 -4.81 10.56
N GLN A 105 13.73 -5.70 9.58
CA GLN A 105 13.69 -7.14 9.84
C GLN A 105 14.97 -7.62 10.53
N ALA A 106 14.84 -8.62 11.41
CA ALA A 106 16.02 -9.25 12.02
C ALA A 106 16.91 -9.90 10.94
N LYS A 107 18.23 -9.70 11.04
CA LYS A 107 19.21 -10.40 10.20
C LYS A 107 19.11 -11.91 10.45
N GLN A 108 19.34 -12.69 9.40
CA GLN A 108 19.61 -14.13 9.54
C GLN A 108 20.98 -14.36 10.09
#